data_11ece54ac8c4ad0aa23b49b1c01a04f0
#
_entry.id   11ece54ac8c4ad0aa23b49b1c01a04f0
#
_cell.length_a   1.000
_cell.length_b   1.000
_cell.length_c   1.000
_cell.angle_alpha   90.00
_cell.angle_beta   90.00
_cell.angle_gamma   90.00
#
_symmetry.space_group_name_H-M   'P 1'
#
loop_
_entity.id
_entity.type
_entity.pdbx_description
1 polymer ?
#
loop_
_entity_poly.entity_id
_entity_poly.type
_entity_poly.pdbx_seq_one_letter_code
_entity_poly.pdbx_strand_id
1 'polypeptide(L)'
;SSLNYESLDSNKISNIIENLKNNIFKSDKIGYGSERHLFATAITPDGIITYADQLSSEFKKKYVLTGGPGFGKTDILKFIGSSGQKKGYFIEYMHDPFVPERIEHIFIPETSTCIITNNEINQANYTGIEYNLFDYTKSALSTSKKDDIKYNSDLFYELINKGISLIHNAHLLHDELESY
;
A
#
# COMPACT_ATOMS: atom_id res chain seq x y z
N SER A 1 11.83 -10.70 -3.25
CA SER A 1 10.55 -10.07 -3.67
C SER A 1 10.11 -10.49 -5.07
N SER A 2 11.01 -10.64 -6.05
CA SER A 2 10.67 -11.10 -7.42
C SER A 2 10.01 -12.48 -7.43
N LEU A 3 10.49 -13.42 -6.62
CA LEU A 3 9.96 -14.78 -6.53
C LEU A 3 8.49 -14.85 -6.08
N ASN A 4 8.03 -13.91 -5.27
CA ASN A 4 6.64 -13.86 -4.80
C ASN A 4 5.70 -13.36 -5.91
N TYR A 5 6.15 -12.37 -6.69
CA TYR A 5 5.40 -11.87 -7.85
C TYR A 5 5.24 -12.95 -8.94
N GLU A 6 6.29 -13.73 -9.23
CA GLU A 6 6.27 -14.83 -10.21
C GLU A 6 5.29 -15.95 -9.83
N SER A 7 4.95 -16.08 -8.54
CA SER A 7 3.99 -17.07 -8.07
C SER A 7 2.53 -16.70 -8.37
N LEU A 8 2.24 -15.44 -8.69
CA LEU A 8 0.90 -14.97 -9.01
C LEU A 8 0.43 -15.50 -10.38
N ASP A 9 -0.85 -15.79 -10.46
CA ASP A 9 -1.54 -16.09 -11.71
C ASP A 9 -1.86 -14.78 -12.44
N SER A 10 -1.11 -14.49 -13.49
CA SER A 10 -1.25 -13.24 -14.25
C SER A 10 -2.66 -13.05 -14.82
N ASN A 11 -3.35 -14.12 -15.21
CA ASN A 11 -4.73 -14.02 -15.72
C ASN A 11 -5.69 -13.62 -14.62
N LYS A 12 -5.56 -14.22 -13.44
CA LYS A 12 -6.40 -13.87 -12.28
C LYS A 12 -6.15 -12.42 -11.84
N ILE A 13 -4.88 -11.98 -11.79
CA ILE A 13 -4.53 -10.59 -11.44
C ILE A 13 -5.07 -9.61 -12.48
N SER A 14 -4.94 -9.91 -13.78
CA SER A 14 -5.52 -9.08 -14.84
C SER A 14 -7.03 -8.94 -14.69
N ASN A 15 -7.74 -10.01 -14.35
CA ASN A 15 -9.17 -9.97 -14.09
C ASN A 15 -9.54 -9.07 -12.91
N ILE A 16 -8.76 -9.09 -11.80
CA ILE A 16 -8.97 -8.18 -10.68
C ILE A 16 -8.82 -6.73 -11.15
N ILE A 17 -7.72 -6.44 -11.85
CA ILE A 17 -7.43 -5.09 -12.33
C ILE A 17 -8.57 -4.59 -13.23
N GLU A 18 -9.02 -5.40 -14.19
CA GLU A 18 -10.13 -5.02 -15.09
C GLU A 18 -11.44 -4.83 -14.32
N ASN A 19 -11.75 -5.70 -13.37
CA ASN A 19 -12.91 -5.55 -12.51
C ASN A 19 -12.88 -4.25 -11.69
N LEU A 20 -11.73 -3.94 -11.08
CA LEU A 20 -11.55 -2.69 -10.31
C LEU A 20 -11.71 -1.47 -11.23
N LYS A 21 -11.03 -1.46 -12.38
CA LYS A 21 -11.15 -0.37 -13.37
C LYS A 21 -12.59 -0.12 -13.78
N ASN A 22 -13.33 -1.19 -14.15
CA ASN A 22 -14.71 -1.11 -14.58
C ASN A 22 -15.66 -0.66 -13.45
N ASN A 23 -15.36 -1.01 -12.22
CA ASN A 23 -16.16 -0.59 -11.06
C ASN A 23 -15.88 0.86 -10.65
N ILE A 24 -14.66 1.35 -10.84
CA ILE A 24 -14.22 2.68 -10.42
C ILE A 24 -14.47 3.72 -11.52
N PHE A 25 -14.02 3.44 -12.74
CA PHE A 25 -14.01 4.41 -13.84
C PHE A 25 -15.17 4.14 -14.81
N LYS A 26 -16.34 4.71 -14.54
CA LYS A 26 -17.58 4.45 -15.29
C LYS A 26 -17.67 5.18 -16.63
N SER A 27 -16.96 6.29 -16.78
CA SER A 27 -16.96 7.10 -18.00
C SER A 27 -15.58 7.70 -18.23
N ASP A 28 -15.25 7.97 -19.47
CA ASP A 28 -14.07 8.73 -19.83
C ASP A 28 -14.37 10.22 -19.71
N LYS A 29 -13.39 10.98 -19.21
CA LYS A 29 -13.43 12.43 -19.14
C LYS A 29 -12.56 13.03 -20.23
N ILE A 30 -12.67 14.33 -20.43
CA ILE A 30 -11.86 15.02 -21.43
C ILE A 30 -10.46 15.27 -20.88
N GLY A 31 -9.45 14.85 -21.64
CA GLY A 31 -8.05 15.09 -21.31
C GLY A 31 -7.42 14.02 -20.42
N TYR A 32 -6.17 14.24 -20.04
CA TYR A 32 -5.42 13.39 -19.13
C TYR A 32 -5.58 13.89 -17.69
N GLY A 33 -5.88 13.01 -16.75
CA GLY A 33 -6.09 13.37 -15.36
C GLY A 33 -4.79 13.82 -14.67
N SER A 34 -4.90 14.73 -13.74
CA SER A 34 -3.79 15.15 -12.88
C SER A 34 -3.51 14.15 -11.77
N GLU A 35 -2.35 14.29 -11.15
CA GLU A 35 -1.94 13.45 -10.02
C GLU A 35 -1.38 14.30 -8.88
N ARG A 36 -1.40 13.73 -7.67
CA ARG A 36 -0.74 14.25 -6.50
C ARG A 36 -0.06 13.11 -5.75
N HIS A 37 1.14 13.38 -5.24
CA HIS A 37 1.95 12.42 -4.51
C HIS A 37 2.10 12.86 -3.05
N LEU A 38 1.77 11.98 -2.10
CA LEU A 38 1.71 12.25 -0.68
C LEU A 38 2.21 11.03 0.11
N PHE A 39 2.33 11.20 1.43
CA PHE A 39 2.53 10.12 2.39
C PHE A 39 1.34 10.08 3.34
N ALA A 40 0.75 8.90 3.54
CA ALA A 40 -0.25 8.65 4.56
C ALA A 40 0.37 8.08 5.84
N THR A 41 1.59 7.57 5.74
CA THR A 41 2.34 6.94 6.83
C THR A 41 3.65 7.69 7.04
N ALA A 42 4.05 7.88 8.28
CA ALA A 42 5.30 8.54 8.67
C ALA A 42 6.06 7.69 9.70
N ILE A 43 7.39 7.81 9.65
CA ILE A 43 8.29 7.26 10.66
C ILE A 43 8.65 8.41 11.60
N THR A 44 8.37 8.24 12.89
CA THR A 44 8.62 9.26 13.91
C THR A 44 9.47 8.69 15.05
N PRO A 45 10.01 9.53 15.93
CA PRO A 45 10.69 9.05 17.15
C PRO A 45 9.80 8.19 18.05
N ASP A 46 8.47 8.38 17.99
CA ASP A 46 7.48 7.64 18.77
C ASP A 46 6.97 6.39 18.07
N GLY A 47 7.44 6.11 16.85
CA GLY A 47 7.06 4.95 16.06
C GLY A 47 6.51 5.28 14.69
N ILE A 48 5.81 4.30 14.10
CA ILE A 48 5.14 4.46 12.81
C ILE A 48 3.73 5.01 13.07
N ILE A 49 3.42 6.13 12.44
CA ILE A 49 2.09 6.76 12.49
C ILE A 49 1.48 6.67 11.11
N THR A 50 0.28 6.11 11.00
CA THR A 50 -0.48 6.09 9.73
C THR A 50 -1.82 6.79 9.87
N TYR A 51 -2.14 7.61 8.88
CA TYR A 51 -3.44 8.28 8.72
C TYR A 51 -4.29 7.61 7.64
N ALA A 52 -3.85 6.49 7.08
CA ALA A 52 -4.53 5.81 5.98
C ALA A 52 -5.97 5.41 6.33
N ASP A 53 -6.25 4.97 7.56
CA ASP A 53 -7.59 4.64 8.01
C ASP A 53 -8.48 5.88 8.07
N GLN A 54 -7.99 6.96 8.70
CA GLN A 54 -8.72 8.22 8.79
C GLN A 54 -9.03 8.80 7.41
N LEU A 55 -8.02 8.87 6.52
CA LEU A 55 -8.20 9.36 5.15
C LEU A 55 -9.19 8.50 4.37
N SER A 56 -9.10 7.17 4.51
CA SER A 56 -10.02 6.26 3.83
C SER A 56 -11.46 6.39 4.31
N SER A 57 -11.70 6.85 5.54
CA SER A 57 -13.04 7.00 6.10
C SER A 57 -13.91 7.97 5.33
N GLU A 58 -13.31 8.92 4.62
CA GLU A 58 -14.00 9.90 3.77
C GLU A 58 -14.53 9.31 2.45
N PHE A 59 -14.10 8.09 2.09
CA PHE A 59 -14.46 7.45 0.83
C PHE A 59 -15.58 6.42 0.99
N LYS A 60 -16.56 6.47 0.09
CA LYS A 60 -17.73 5.59 0.10
C LYS A 60 -17.40 4.17 -0.37
N LYS A 61 -16.47 4.05 -1.32
CA LYS A 61 -16.04 2.77 -1.88
C LYS A 61 -14.60 2.49 -1.48
N LYS A 62 -14.41 1.40 -0.76
CA LYS A 62 -13.09 1.00 -0.26
C LYS A 62 -12.75 -0.39 -0.76
N TYR A 63 -11.60 -0.51 -1.38
CA TYR A 63 -11.00 -1.77 -1.77
C TYR A 63 -9.73 -1.98 -0.95
N VAL A 64 -9.56 -3.18 -0.42
CA VAL A 64 -8.40 -3.52 0.43
C VAL A 64 -7.61 -4.62 -0.24
N LEU A 65 -6.35 -4.33 -0.59
CA LEU A 65 -5.43 -5.32 -1.13
C LEU A 65 -4.58 -5.88 0.03
N THR A 66 -4.72 -7.16 0.30
CA THR A 66 -3.90 -7.88 1.27
C THR A 66 -2.96 -8.87 0.58
N GLY A 67 -1.95 -9.33 1.27
CA GLY A 67 -0.94 -10.25 0.76
C GLY A 67 0.45 -9.88 1.24
N GLY A 68 1.37 -10.84 1.21
CA GLY A 68 2.73 -10.66 1.69
C GLY A 68 3.58 -9.65 0.90
N PRO A 69 4.79 -9.36 1.38
CA PRO A 69 5.75 -8.54 0.67
C PRO A 69 6.07 -9.11 -0.71
N GLY A 70 6.18 -8.26 -1.74
CA GLY A 70 6.51 -8.68 -3.09
C GLY A 70 5.38 -9.31 -3.91
N PHE A 71 4.13 -9.25 -3.44
CA PHE A 71 2.93 -9.73 -4.16
C PHE A 71 2.37 -8.71 -5.16
N GLY A 72 3.16 -7.75 -5.62
CA GLY A 72 2.78 -6.85 -6.72
C GLY A 72 1.70 -5.81 -6.39
N LYS A 73 1.40 -5.56 -5.11
CA LYS A 73 0.40 -4.55 -4.71
C LYS A 73 0.67 -3.19 -5.35
N THR A 74 1.92 -2.72 -5.29
CA THR A 74 2.35 -1.46 -5.91
C THR A 74 2.08 -1.42 -7.42
N ASP A 75 2.34 -2.51 -8.13
CA ASP A 75 2.15 -2.57 -9.59
C ASP A 75 0.66 -2.53 -9.95
N ILE A 76 -0.19 -3.20 -9.17
CA ILE A 76 -1.65 -3.14 -9.31
C ILE A 76 -2.12 -1.69 -9.11
N LEU A 77 -1.67 -1.02 -8.04
CA LEU A 77 -2.03 0.37 -7.76
C LEU A 77 -1.58 1.33 -8.86
N LYS A 78 -0.31 1.22 -9.31
CA LYS A 78 0.22 2.01 -10.42
C LYS A 78 -0.58 1.82 -11.70
N PHE A 79 -0.94 0.57 -12.02
CA PHE A 79 -1.70 0.26 -13.22
C PHE A 79 -3.12 0.84 -13.17
N ILE A 80 -3.81 0.71 -12.04
CA ILE A 80 -5.16 1.27 -11.86
C ILE A 80 -5.10 2.80 -11.90
N GLY A 81 -4.17 3.42 -11.17
CA GLY A 81 -4.02 4.86 -11.13
C GLY A 81 -3.72 5.44 -12.50
N SER A 82 -2.73 4.89 -13.24
CA SER A 82 -2.42 5.34 -14.60
C SER A 82 -3.57 5.14 -15.58
N SER A 83 -4.37 4.07 -15.38
CA SER A 83 -5.59 3.86 -16.17
C SER A 83 -6.65 4.92 -15.90
N GLY A 84 -6.78 5.33 -14.64
CA GLY A 84 -7.67 6.43 -14.24
C GLY A 84 -7.24 7.78 -14.85
N GLN A 85 -5.94 8.08 -14.81
CA GLN A 85 -5.40 9.29 -15.43
C GLN A 85 -5.64 9.33 -16.95
N LYS A 86 -5.45 8.21 -17.65
CA LYS A 86 -5.76 8.10 -19.09
C LYS A 86 -7.24 8.36 -19.39
N LYS A 87 -8.12 8.13 -18.42
CA LYS A 87 -9.56 8.41 -18.50
C LYS A 87 -9.93 9.80 -17.93
N GLY A 88 -8.94 10.63 -17.61
CA GLY A 88 -9.13 12.00 -17.14
C GLY A 88 -9.46 12.17 -15.66
N TYR A 89 -9.26 11.12 -14.83
CA TYR A 89 -9.50 11.21 -13.38
C TYR A 89 -8.27 11.73 -12.63
N PHE A 90 -8.51 12.53 -11.61
CA PHE A 90 -7.48 12.93 -10.66
C PHE A 90 -7.15 11.77 -9.71
N ILE A 91 -5.86 11.48 -9.54
CA ILE A 91 -5.37 10.37 -8.71
C ILE A 91 -4.41 10.91 -7.65
N GLU A 92 -4.66 10.55 -6.39
CA GLU A 92 -3.73 10.77 -5.29
C GLU A 92 -3.00 9.47 -4.99
N TYR A 93 -1.67 9.50 -5.12
CA TYR A 93 -0.77 8.38 -4.81
C TYR A 93 -0.16 8.58 -3.44
N MET A 94 -0.40 7.65 -2.53
CA MET A 94 0.25 7.60 -1.23
C MET A 94 1.46 6.68 -1.31
N HIS A 95 2.62 7.21 -0.94
CA HIS A 95 3.89 6.51 -1.03
C HIS A 95 4.22 5.77 0.27
N ASP A 96 4.97 4.68 0.12
CA ASP A 96 5.58 3.95 1.22
C ASP A 96 6.68 4.81 1.87
N PRO A 97 6.65 5.06 3.19
CA PRO A 97 7.62 5.93 3.85
C PRO A 97 9.05 5.37 3.87
N PHE A 98 9.22 4.04 3.72
CA PHE A 98 10.54 3.39 3.67
C PHE A 98 11.08 3.27 2.25
N VAL A 99 10.22 3.18 1.26
CA VAL A 99 10.58 3.04 -0.15
C VAL A 99 9.69 3.94 -0.98
N PRO A 100 10.02 5.25 -1.08
CA PRO A 100 9.16 6.26 -1.72
C PRO A 100 8.80 5.98 -3.19
N GLU A 101 9.53 5.12 -3.88
CA GLU A 101 9.19 4.68 -5.25
C GLU A 101 7.99 3.71 -5.30
N ARG A 102 7.61 3.17 -4.15
CA ARG A 102 6.44 2.29 -4.01
C ARG A 102 5.20 3.09 -3.70
N ILE A 103 4.11 2.72 -4.35
CA ILE A 103 2.77 3.21 -4.00
C ILE A 103 2.18 2.27 -2.96
N GLU A 104 1.71 2.85 -1.87
CA GLU A 104 1.05 2.15 -0.76
C GLU A 104 -0.47 2.18 -0.89
N HIS A 105 -1.04 3.36 -1.24
CA HIS A 105 -2.48 3.51 -1.46
C HIS A 105 -2.74 4.44 -2.64
N ILE A 106 -3.94 4.36 -3.21
CA ILE A 106 -4.45 5.37 -4.14
C ILE A 106 -5.84 5.84 -3.71
N PHE A 107 -6.07 7.15 -3.86
CA PHE A 107 -7.35 7.78 -3.62
C PHE A 107 -7.85 8.44 -4.92
N ILE A 108 -9.14 8.29 -5.20
CA ILE A 108 -9.80 8.79 -6.40
C ILE A 108 -11.02 9.60 -5.94
N PRO A 109 -10.82 10.87 -5.56
CA PRO A 109 -11.86 11.70 -4.93
C PRO A 109 -13.14 11.81 -5.74
N GLU A 110 -13.02 11.94 -7.04
CA GLU A 110 -14.14 12.15 -7.95
C GLU A 110 -15.12 10.96 -8.02
N THR A 111 -14.67 9.76 -7.72
CA THR A 111 -15.52 8.56 -7.62
C THR A 111 -15.82 8.17 -6.18
N SER A 112 -15.32 8.94 -5.22
CA SER A 112 -15.33 8.62 -3.80
C SER A 112 -14.84 7.19 -3.53
N THR A 113 -13.72 6.83 -4.17
CA THR A 113 -13.14 5.48 -4.10
C THR A 113 -11.69 5.55 -3.63
N CYS A 114 -11.30 4.64 -2.74
CA CYS A 114 -9.91 4.40 -2.41
C CYS A 114 -9.53 2.92 -2.55
N ILE A 115 -8.26 2.67 -2.86
CA ILE A 115 -7.66 1.35 -2.81
C ILE A 115 -6.50 1.41 -1.83
N ILE A 116 -6.61 0.63 -0.77
CA ILE A 116 -5.68 0.61 0.36
C ILE A 116 -4.96 -0.72 0.37
N THR A 117 -3.67 -0.72 0.63
CA THR A 117 -2.97 -1.95 0.95
C THR A 117 -2.90 -2.11 2.46
N ASN A 118 -3.22 -3.30 2.95
CA ASN A 118 -2.87 -3.72 4.29
C ASN A 118 -1.53 -4.45 4.22
N ASN A 119 -0.57 -3.97 4.97
CA ASN A 119 0.80 -4.49 4.98
C ASN A 119 1.36 -4.49 6.42
N GLU A 120 2.61 -4.84 6.56
CA GLU A 120 3.27 -4.96 7.85
C GLU A 120 3.40 -3.62 8.59
N ILE A 121 3.39 -2.51 7.87
CA ILE A 121 3.65 -1.16 8.42
C ILE A 121 2.35 -0.48 8.81
N ASN A 122 1.29 -0.68 8.03
CA ASN A 122 0.00 -0.03 8.21
C ASN A 122 -1.12 -1.05 8.51
N GLN A 123 -0.87 -1.94 9.44
CA GLN A 123 -1.88 -2.89 9.90
C GLN A 123 -3.04 -2.16 10.55
N ALA A 124 -4.15 -2.05 9.82
CA ALA A 124 -5.41 -1.54 10.34
C ALA A 124 -6.56 -2.45 9.89
N ASN A 125 -7.64 -2.44 10.66
CA ASN A 125 -8.85 -3.16 10.29
C ASN A 125 -9.65 -2.32 9.29
N TYR A 126 -9.15 -2.22 8.06
CA TYR A 126 -9.86 -1.51 7.01
C TYR A 126 -11.17 -2.22 6.65
N THR A 127 -12.25 -1.48 6.64
CA THR A 127 -13.55 -1.97 6.13
C THR A 127 -13.64 -1.75 4.64
N GLY A 128 -13.98 -2.78 3.87
CA GLY A 128 -14.08 -2.66 2.40
C GLY A 128 -14.19 -4.01 1.71
N ILE A 129 -14.13 -3.98 0.38
CA ILE A 129 -14.07 -5.20 -0.44
C ILE A 129 -12.61 -5.66 -0.47
N GLU A 130 -12.33 -6.79 0.15
CA GLU A 130 -10.98 -7.32 0.26
C GLU A 130 -10.62 -8.21 -0.94
N TYR A 131 -9.39 -8.02 -1.43
CA TYR A 131 -8.70 -8.88 -2.38
C TYR A 131 -7.42 -9.41 -1.73
N ASN A 132 -7.47 -10.66 -1.27
CA ASN A 132 -6.30 -11.33 -0.70
C ASN A 132 -5.47 -11.95 -1.83
N LEU A 133 -4.30 -11.36 -2.12
CA LEU A 133 -3.46 -11.79 -3.24
C LEU A 133 -2.90 -13.22 -3.10
N PHE A 134 -2.92 -13.81 -1.90
CA PHE A 134 -2.59 -15.23 -1.73
C PHE A 134 -3.56 -16.16 -2.46
N ASP A 135 -4.84 -15.75 -2.63
CA ASP A 135 -5.86 -16.55 -3.32
C ASP A 135 -5.65 -16.58 -4.85
N TYR A 136 -4.79 -15.70 -5.34
CA TYR A 136 -4.51 -15.52 -6.77
C TYR A 136 -3.14 -16.07 -7.18
N THR A 137 -2.59 -17.00 -6.42
CA THR A 137 -1.36 -17.72 -6.78
C THR A 137 -1.64 -18.87 -7.75
N LYS A 138 -0.65 -19.23 -8.58
CA LYS A 138 -0.71 -20.33 -9.55
C LYS A 138 -0.90 -21.70 -8.88
N SER A 139 -0.34 -21.85 -7.68
CA SER A 139 -0.49 -23.03 -6.84
C SER A 139 -0.51 -22.59 -5.38
N ALA A 140 -1.06 -23.43 -4.51
CA ALA A 140 -0.93 -23.18 -3.07
C ALA A 140 0.55 -23.00 -2.72
N LEU A 141 0.86 -21.90 -2.02
CA LEU A 141 2.22 -21.66 -1.54
C LEU A 141 2.64 -22.86 -0.66
N SER A 142 3.81 -23.40 -0.95
CA SER A 142 4.38 -24.46 -0.11
C SER A 142 4.57 -23.96 1.32
N THR A 143 4.52 -24.85 2.30
CA THR A 143 4.75 -24.51 3.71
C THR A 143 6.08 -23.78 3.88
N SER A 144 7.14 -24.25 3.22
CA SER A 144 8.46 -23.58 3.23
C SER A 144 8.40 -22.12 2.77
N LYS A 145 7.67 -21.80 1.69
CA LYS A 145 7.52 -20.39 1.24
C LYS A 145 6.75 -19.52 2.23
N LYS A 146 5.76 -20.09 2.92
CA LYS A 146 5.02 -19.37 3.98
C LYS A 146 5.93 -19.08 5.17
N ASP A 147 6.77 -20.02 5.55
CA ASP A 147 7.74 -19.88 6.64
C ASP A 147 8.80 -18.83 6.28
N ASP A 148 9.31 -18.82 5.05
CA ASP A 148 10.25 -17.81 4.56
C ASP A 148 9.63 -16.40 4.57
N ILE A 149 8.37 -16.27 4.14
CA ILE A 149 7.64 -14.98 4.17
C ILE A 149 7.51 -14.51 5.61
N LYS A 150 7.11 -15.39 6.52
CA LYS A 150 6.96 -15.06 7.94
C LYS A 150 8.30 -14.65 8.55
N TYR A 151 9.36 -15.42 8.35
CA TYR A 151 10.70 -15.12 8.85
C TYR A 151 11.19 -13.74 8.36
N ASN A 152 11.02 -13.45 7.07
CA ASN A 152 11.42 -12.15 6.51
C ASN A 152 10.58 -10.99 7.08
N SER A 153 9.29 -11.21 7.33
CA SER A 153 8.44 -10.20 7.98
C SER A 153 8.88 -9.96 9.42
N ASP A 154 9.14 -11.01 10.19
CA ASP A 154 9.58 -10.90 11.58
C ASP A 154 10.93 -10.15 11.67
N LEU A 155 11.89 -10.48 10.79
CA LEU A 155 13.18 -9.80 10.69
C LEU A 155 13.02 -8.32 10.30
N PHE A 156 12.12 -8.03 9.36
CA PHE A 156 11.81 -6.66 8.97
C PHE A 156 11.32 -5.84 10.17
N TYR A 157 10.37 -6.38 10.94
CA TYR A 157 9.88 -5.69 12.15
C TYR A 157 10.97 -5.46 13.20
N GLU A 158 11.83 -6.46 13.42
CA GLU A 158 12.95 -6.32 14.37
C GLU A 158 13.86 -5.16 13.95
N LEU A 159 14.21 -5.07 12.66
CA LEU A 159 15.08 -4.02 12.15
C LEU A 159 14.41 -2.64 12.21
N ILE A 160 13.13 -2.55 11.89
CA ILE A 160 12.36 -1.29 11.98
C ILE A 160 12.30 -0.81 13.43
N ASN A 161 11.96 -1.68 14.37
CA ASN A 161 11.89 -1.31 15.79
C ASN A 161 13.24 -0.85 16.34
N LYS A 162 14.34 -1.49 15.93
CA LYS A 162 15.69 -1.01 16.26
C LYS A 162 15.95 0.38 15.67
N GLY A 163 15.58 0.61 14.41
CA GLY A 163 15.72 1.91 13.77
C GLY A 163 14.94 3.01 14.49
N ILE A 164 13.68 2.76 14.83
CA ILE A 164 12.84 3.69 15.59
C ILE A 164 13.46 3.99 16.97
N SER A 165 13.94 2.96 17.67
CA SER A 165 14.61 3.16 18.96
C SER A 165 15.85 4.06 18.86
N LEU A 166 16.64 3.94 17.79
CA LEU A 166 17.79 4.81 17.54
C LEU A 166 17.37 6.25 17.25
N ILE A 167 16.31 6.45 16.47
CA ILE A 167 15.76 7.79 16.20
C ILE A 167 15.24 8.43 17.50
N HIS A 168 14.53 7.65 18.32
CA HIS A 168 14.03 8.10 19.62
C HIS A 168 15.18 8.54 20.55
N ASN A 169 16.22 7.72 20.66
CA ASN A 169 17.38 8.07 21.47
C ASN A 169 18.11 9.32 20.95
N ALA A 170 18.21 9.48 19.63
CA ALA A 170 18.80 10.68 19.03
C ALA A 170 17.94 11.92 19.33
N HIS A 171 16.62 11.80 19.32
CA HIS A 171 15.72 12.89 19.69
C HIS A 171 15.89 13.30 21.15
N LEU A 172 15.95 12.36 22.08
CA LEU A 172 16.19 12.66 23.51
C LEU A 172 17.52 13.38 23.74
N LEU A 173 18.60 12.94 23.07
CA LEU A 173 19.90 13.61 23.14
C LEU A 173 19.87 15.03 22.57
N HIS A 174 19.11 15.25 21.51
CA HIS A 174 18.93 16.57 20.92
C HIS A 174 18.19 17.52 21.90
N ASP A 175 17.10 17.06 22.51
CA ASP A 175 16.33 17.82 23.50
C ASP A 175 17.19 18.17 24.73
N GLU A 176 18.04 17.25 25.17
CA GLU A 176 19.00 17.51 26.26
C GLU A 176 19.99 18.60 25.87
N LEU A 177 20.52 18.57 24.65
CA LEU A 177 21.45 19.59 24.16
C LEU A 177 20.80 20.97 23.99
N GLU A 178 19.52 21.04 23.59
CA GLU A 178 18.80 22.32 23.49
C GLU A 178 18.42 22.91 24.83
N SER A 179 18.46 22.14 25.90
CA SER A 179 18.17 22.60 27.28
C SER A 179 19.31 23.33 27.96
N TYR A 180 20.52 23.36 27.36
CA TYR A 180 21.70 24.10 27.82
C TYR A 180 21.80 25.46 27.13
#